data_89985090d1fece1fdaf75bdf8fffcd39
#
_entry.id   89985090d1fece1fdaf75bdf8fffcd39
#
_cell.length_a   1.000
_cell.length_b   1.000
_cell.length_c   1.000
_cell.angle_alpha   90.00
_cell.angle_beta   90.00
_cell.angle_gamma   90.00
#
_symmetry.space_group_name_H-M   'P 1'
#
loop_
_entity.id
_entity.type
_entity.pdbx_description
1 polymer ?
#
loop_
_entity_poly.entity_id
_entity_poly.type
_entity_poly.pdbx_seq_one_letter_code
_entity_poly.pdbx_strand_id
1 'polypeptide(L)'
;IEYDIFKIQKRIFKAEKEGNYRKVNKLCRLLVNDKRSLLFAINLVTKKNKGRKTSGIDNKVFKHDYERMALFYKLKDYKISLHKPKPVQRIYIPKKNGKKRPLGIPTIIDRIYQEICKLALEPMWEAKFESTSYGFRPARGVSDAIAKIHSFTRGLNRPYIFEGDFKSCFDTLSHQHILDKLGNFPLKNLIKRWLEAGYLENNVFYNTRAGTPQGGIISPLLANIALHGMEEALNIEYKEIKYGNNNTYLNKSKYAVIRYADDFIVLCKTLEDAEDVYNLLEDYLDERGLTLAPDKTKITHINDGFDFLGFN
;
A
#
# COMPACT_ATOMS: atom_id res chain seq x y z
N ILE A 1 16.68 19.53 3.40
CA ILE A 1 16.35 18.49 2.40
C ILE A 1 15.01 17.86 2.74
N GLU A 2 14.84 17.23 3.91
CA GLU A 2 13.58 16.56 4.32
C GLU A 2 12.40 17.54 4.31
N TYR A 3 12.60 18.73 4.86
CA TYR A 3 11.62 19.81 4.85
C TYR A 3 11.21 20.28 3.45
N ASP A 4 12.17 20.36 2.50
CA ASP A 4 11.87 20.78 1.13
C ASP A 4 11.07 19.72 0.37
N ILE A 5 11.42 18.44 0.56
CA ILE A 5 10.66 17.29 0.03
C ILE A 5 9.24 17.36 0.56
N PHE A 6 9.06 17.52 1.88
CA PHE A 6 7.74 17.61 2.51
C PHE A 6 6.90 18.79 1.99
N LYS A 7 7.51 19.95 1.71
CA LYS A 7 6.79 21.06 1.06
C LYS A 7 6.22 20.68 -0.31
N ILE A 8 7.01 19.95 -1.11
CA ILE A 8 6.55 19.50 -2.43
C ILE A 8 5.44 18.46 -2.26
N GLN A 9 5.59 17.53 -1.33
CA GLN A 9 4.56 16.51 -1.02
C GLN A 9 3.23 17.14 -0.59
N LYS A 10 3.24 18.15 0.28
CA LYS A 10 2.03 18.92 0.64
C LYS A 10 1.36 19.56 -0.58
N ARG A 11 2.15 20.08 -1.51
CA ARG A 11 1.62 20.68 -2.75
C ARG A 11 1.04 19.65 -3.70
N ILE A 12 1.63 18.43 -3.77
CA ILE A 12 1.07 17.31 -4.54
C ILE A 12 -0.29 16.92 -3.93
N PHE A 13 -0.35 16.68 -2.63
CA PHE A 13 -1.57 16.33 -1.91
C PHE A 13 -2.69 17.36 -2.14
N LYS A 14 -2.38 18.65 -1.98
CA LYS A 14 -3.35 19.73 -2.20
C LYS A 14 -3.84 19.77 -3.65
N ALA A 15 -2.92 19.69 -4.62
CA ALA A 15 -3.26 19.72 -6.04
C ALA A 15 -4.11 18.51 -6.46
N GLU A 16 -3.87 17.33 -5.87
CA GLU A 16 -4.68 16.13 -6.10
C GLU A 16 -6.11 16.30 -5.56
N LYS A 17 -6.26 16.82 -4.33
CA LYS A 17 -7.57 17.14 -3.76
C LYS A 17 -8.37 18.18 -4.56
N GLU A 18 -7.67 19.11 -5.21
CA GLU A 18 -8.24 20.13 -6.08
C GLU A 18 -8.55 19.62 -7.51
N GLY A 19 -8.24 18.34 -7.83
CA GLY A 19 -8.39 17.78 -9.17
C GLY A 19 -7.43 18.37 -10.22
N ASN A 20 -6.38 19.08 -9.78
CA ASN A 20 -5.41 19.71 -10.69
C ASN A 20 -4.31 18.73 -11.10
N TYR A 21 -4.68 17.71 -11.88
CA TYR A 21 -3.78 16.63 -12.30
C TYR A 21 -2.57 17.09 -13.11
N ARG A 22 -2.68 18.21 -13.85
CA ARG A 22 -1.54 18.81 -14.57
C ARG A 22 -0.47 19.28 -13.59
N LYS A 23 -0.88 19.94 -12.50
CA LYS A 23 0.02 20.41 -11.43
C LYS A 23 0.61 19.23 -10.64
N VAL A 24 -0.20 18.20 -10.35
CA VAL A 24 0.26 16.96 -9.72
C VAL A 24 1.41 16.35 -10.52
N ASN A 25 1.20 16.10 -11.82
CA ASN A 25 2.20 15.51 -12.70
C ASN A 25 3.50 16.36 -12.76
N LYS A 26 3.38 17.69 -12.82
CA LYS A 26 4.53 18.59 -12.81
C LYS A 26 5.32 18.48 -11.51
N LEU A 27 4.64 18.45 -10.36
CA LEU A 27 5.29 18.36 -9.04
C LEU A 27 5.90 16.96 -8.81
N CYS A 28 5.22 15.89 -9.24
CA CYS A 28 5.79 14.53 -9.21
C CYS A 28 7.08 14.44 -10.04
N ARG A 29 7.07 14.97 -11.28
CA ARG A 29 8.28 15.02 -12.12
C ARG A 29 9.41 15.81 -11.48
N LEU A 30 9.09 16.95 -10.83
CA LEU A 30 10.07 17.73 -10.08
C LEU A 30 10.68 16.87 -8.98
N LEU A 31 9.86 16.22 -8.15
CA LEU A 31 10.31 15.47 -6.98
C LEU A 31 11.17 14.25 -7.35
N VAL A 32 10.76 13.48 -8.38
CA VAL A 32 11.49 12.26 -8.78
C VAL A 32 12.83 12.55 -9.47
N ASN A 33 13.02 13.77 -10.00
CA ASN A 33 14.28 14.19 -10.62
C ASN A 33 15.14 15.09 -9.72
N ASP A 34 14.68 15.39 -8.50
CA ASP A 34 15.41 16.24 -7.56
C ASP A 34 16.59 15.47 -6.94
N LYS A 35 17.80 16.02 -7.05
CA LYS A 35 19.01 15.46 -6.42
C LYS A 35 18.89 15.33 -4.89
N ARG A 36 18.06 16.18 -4.25
CA ARG A 36 17.77 16.10 -2.81
C ARG A 36 16.95 14.86 -2.49
N SER A 37 15.98 14.48 -3.35
CA SER A 37 15.22 13.24 -3.21
C SER A 37 16.11 12.01 -3.32
N LEU A 38 17.08 12.02 -4.26
CA LEU A 38 18.06 10.96 -4.38
C LEU A 38 18.92 10.84 -3.10
N LEU A 39 19.47 11.96 -2.61
CA LEU A 39 20.31 11.97 -1.41
C LEU A 39 19.51 11.50 -0.16
N PHE A 40 18.28 11.95 -0.03
CA PHE A 40 17.37 11.51 1.02
C PHE A 40 17.10 10.00 0.95
N ALA A 41 16.77 9.48 -0.23
CA ALA A 41 16.49 8.06 -0.44
C ALA A 41 17.72 7.18 -0.17
N ILE A 42 18.91 7.60 -0.60
CA ILE A 42 20.17 6.90 -0.29
C ILE A 42 20.36 6.83 1.23
N ASN A 43 20.21 7.94 1.95
CA ASN A 43 20.36 7.98 3.41
C ASN A 43 19.31 7.10 4.11
N LEU A 44 18.05 7.18 3.68
CA LEU A 44 16.97 6.39 4.26
C LEU A 44 17.21 4.88 4.08
N VAL A 45 17.47 4.44 2.85
CA VAL A 45 17.62 3.02 2.50
C VAL A 45 18.90 2.40 3.08
N THR A 46 20.02 3.13 3.07
CA THR A 46 21.33 2.57 3.43
C THR A 46 21.78 2.87 4.86
N LYS A 47 21.10 3.79 5.58
CA LYS A 47 21.46 4.17 6.95
C LYS A 47 20.33 4.00 7.95
N LYS A 48 19.10 4.45 7.64
CA LYS A 48 17.97 4.46 8.59
C LYS A 48 17.15 3.17 8.57
N ASN A 49 16.88 2.56 7.41
CA ASN A 49 16.02 1.39 7.29
C ASN A 49 16.59 0.15 7.98
N LYS A 50 15.69 -0.66 8.57
CA LYS A 50 16.07 -1.95 9.20
C LYS A 50 16.78 -2.90 8.23
N GLY A 51 16.34 -2.92 6.95
CA GLY A 51 16.92 -3.75 5.89
C GLY A 51 18.24 -3.23 5.29
N ARG A 52 18.86 -2.18 5.84
CA ARG A 52 20.09 -1.55 5.29
C ARG A 52 21.28 -2.48 5.12
N LYS A 53 21.34 -3.57 5.89
CA LYS A 53 22.41 -4.57 5.84
C LYS A 53 22.09 -5.76 4.93
N THR A 54 20.88 -5.86 4.40
CA THR A 54 20.43 -6.95 3.56
C THR A 54 20.64 -6.60 2.11
N SER A 55 21.49 -7.35 1.41
CA SER A 55 21.71 -7.18 -0.04
C SER A 55 20.58 -7.81 -0.86
N GLY A 56 20.45 -7.41 -2.12
CA GLY A 56 19.72 -8.15 -3.14
C GLY A 56 20.63 -9.15 -3.85
N ILE A 57 20.22 -9.59 -5.05
CA ILE A 57 20.95 -10.54 -5.89
C ILE A 57 22.37 -10.10 -6.28
N ASP A 58 22.68 -8.82 -6.17
CA ASP A 58 24.00 -8.25 -6.49
C ASP A 58 24.99 -8.25 -5.31
N ASN A 59 24.58 -8.77 -4.16
CA ASN A 59 25.35 -8.85 -2.92
C ASN A 59 25.97 -7.52 -2.45
N LYS A 60 25.40 -6.37 -2.88
CA LYS A 60 25.88 -5.03 -2.55
C LYS A 60 25.19 -4.45 -1.34
N VAL A 61 25.96 -3.88 -0.42
CA VAL A 61 25.53 -3.05 0.70
C VAL A 61 26.46 -1.84 0.82
N PHE A 62 25.96 -0.73 1.37
CA PHE A 62 26.72 0.52 1.54
C PHE A 62 26.79 0.85 3.04
N LYS A 63 27.92 0.56 3.66
CA LYS A 63 28.10 0.66 5.12
C LYS A 63 28.63 2.01 5.55
N HIS A 64 29.49 2.63 4.74
CA HIS A 64 30.22 3.85 5.08
C HIS A 64 29.69 5.09 4.34
N ASP A 65 29.87 6.28 4.91
CA ASP A 65 29.35 7.50 4.32
C ASP A 65 30.06 7.85 2.99
N TYR A 66 31.33 7.51 2.83
CA TYR A 66 32.04 7.68 1.56
C TYR A 66 31.46 6.80 0.44
N GLU A 67 31.03 5.57 0.74
CA GLU A 67 30.36 4.68 -0.24
C GLU A 67 29.01 5.27 -0.68
N ARG A 68 28.26 5.87 0.26
CA ARG A 68 26.97 6.54 -0.01
C ARG A 68 27.17 7.77 -0.89
N MET A 69 28.22 8.55 -0.62
CA MET A 69 28.57 9.71 -1.45
C MET A 69 29.03 9.28 -2.84
N ALA A 70 29.85 8.25 -2.97
CA ALA A 70 30.23 7.69 -4.26
C ALA A 70 28.99 7.20 -5.05
N LEU A 71 28.04 6.54 -4.38
CA LEU A 71 26.78 6.13 -4.97
C LEU A 71 25.94 7.34 -5.44
N PHE A 72 25.86 8.39 -4.63
CA PHE A 72 25.17 9.62 -5.01
C PHE A 72 25.78 10.24 -6.29
N TYR A 73 27.11 10.40 -6.34
CA TYR A 73 27.79 10.95 -7.52
C TYR A 73 27.59 10.07 -8.76
N LYS A 74 27.53 8.75 -8.60
CA LYS A 74 27.24 7.81 -9.68
C LYS A 74 25.80 7.94 -10.23
N LEU A 75 24.82 8.21 -9.35
CA LEU A 75 23.40 8.19 -9.73
C LEU A 75 22.80 9.57 -10.02
N LYS A 76 23.42 10.67 -9.56
CA LYS A 76 22.84 12.03 -9.59
C LYS A 76 22.49 12.56 -10.98
N ASP A 77 23.14 12.07 -12.03
CA ASP A 77 22.93 12.49 -13.41
C ASP A 77 22.24 11.39 -14.25
N TYR A 78 21.93 10.25 -13.64
CA TYR A 78 21.22 9.16 -14.30
C TYR A 78 19.69 9.39 -14.24
N LYS A 79 19.03 9.26 -15.40
CA LYS A 79 17.58 9.40 -15.48
C LYS A 79 16.92 8.16 -14.88
N ILE A 80 16.25 8.32 -13.73
CA ILE A 80 15.56 7.24 -13.01
C ILE A 80 14.57 6.48 -13.91
N SER A 81 13.90 7.15 -14.86
CA SER A 81 12.96 6.53 -15.80
C SER A 81 13.60 5.50 -16.74
N LEU A 82 14.93 5.53 -16.91
CA LEU A 82 15.67 4.56 -17.74
C LEU A 82 16.21 3.37 -16.94
N HIS A 83 16.00 3.36 -15.62
CA HIS A 83 16.49 2.27 -14.78
C HIS A 83 15.91 0.92 -15.20
N LYS A 84 16.78 -0.08 -15.27
CA LYS A 84 16.43 -1.49 -15.54
C LYS A 84 16.48 -2.26 -14.22
N PRO A 85 15.32 -2.59 -13.63
CA PRO A 85 15.26 -3.37 -12.40
C PRO A 85 15.93 -4.72 -12.53
N LYS A 86 16.50 -5.20 -11.43
CA LYS A 86 16.97 -6.57 -11.32
C LYS A 86 15.90 -7.44 -10.65
N PRO A 87 15.88 -8.77 -10.94
CA PRO A 87 15.05 -9.70 -10.18
C PRO A 87 15.27 -9.57 -8.68
N VAL A 88 14.22 -9.81 -7.88
CA VAL A 88 14.37 -9.82 -6.42
C VAL A 88 14.94 -11.15 -5.94
N GLN A 89 15.71 -11.12 -4.84
CA GLN A 89 16.17 -12.33 -4.18
C GLN A 89 15.03 -12.90 -3.34
N ARG A 90 14.55 -14.10 -3.63
CA ARG A 90 13.53 -14.80 -2.84
C ARG A 90 14.17 -15.44 -1.63
N ILE A 91 13.62 -15.15 -0.44
CA ILE A 91 13.94 -15.81 0.82
C ILE A 91 12.64 -16.13 1.55
N TYR A 92 12.71 -17.02 2.54
CA TYR A 92 11.57 -17.43 3.34
C TYR A 92 11.76 -17.10 4.81
N ILE A 93 10.76 -16.47 5.43
CA ILE A 93 10.71 -16.18 6.86
C ILE A 93 9.66 -17.08 7.52
N PRO A 94 9.98 -17.75 8.65
CA PRO A 94 9.01 -18.55 9.39
C PRO A 94 7.88 -17.66 9.95
N LYS A 95 6.63 -18.13 9.83
CA LYS A 95 5.46 -17.57 10.52
C LYS A 95 5.28 -18.27 11.87
N LYS A 96 4.54 -17.63 12.81
CA LYS A 96 4.19 -18.23 14.11
C LYS A 96 3.49 -19.60 14.01
N ASN A 97 2.75 -19.83 12.93
CA ASN A 97 2.02 -21.09 12.67
C ASN A 97 2.86 -22.15 11.92
N GLY A 98 4.18 -22.03 11.86
CA GLY A 98 5.10 -22.96 11.18
C GLY A 98 5.15 -22.80 9.65
N LYS A 99 4.21 -22.10 9.03
CA LYS A 99 4.25 -21.80 7.59
C LYS A 99 5.37 -20.80 7.29
N LYS A 100 5.84 -20.78 6.04
CA LYS A 100 6.88 -19.82 5.58
C LYS A 100 6.23 -18.68 4.81
N ARG A 101 6.71 -17.44 5.05
CA ARG A 101 6.34 -16.25 4.26
C ARG A 101 7.44 -15.98 3.24
N PRO A 102 7.14 -15.98 1.93
CA PRO A 102 8.12 -15.58 0.93
C PRO A 102 8.39 -14.07 1.03
N LEU A 103 9.65 -13.67 0.95
CA LEU A 103 10.08 -12.28 0.81
C LEU A 103 10.91 -12.13 -0.46
N GLY A 104 10.64 -11.09 -1.24
CA GLY A 104 11.45 -10.69 -2.38
C GLY A 104 12.29 -9.47 -2.03
N ILE A 105 13.60 -9.62 -1.98
CA ILE A 105 14.54 -8.56 -1.60
C ILE A 105 15.11 -7.91 -2.86
N PRO A 106 14.74 -6.65 -3.20
CA PRO A 106 15.33 -5.93 -4.31
C PRO A 106 16.77 -5.50 -4.01
N THR A 107 17.55 -5.17 -5.04
CA THR A 107 18.87 -4.54 -4.85
C THR A 107 18.75 -3.21 -4.09
N ILE A 108 19.85 -2.75 -3.50
CA ILE A 108 19.86 -1.44 -2.80
C ILE A 108 19.50 -0.31 -3.78
N ILE A 109 19.97 -0.37 -5.03
CA ILE A 109 19.66 0.66 -6.04
C ILE A 109 18.18 0.64 -6.39
N ASP A 110 17.57 -0.53 -6.57
CA ASP A 110 16.13 -0.64 -6.78
C ASP A 110 15.36 -0.06 -5.61
N ARG A 111 15.75 -0.37 -4.38
CA ARG A 111 15.12 0.20 -3.17
C ARG A 111 15.23 1.72 -3.10
N ILE A 112 16.37 2.31 -3.49
CA ILE A 112 16.55 3.77 -3.55
C ILE A 112 15.57 4.38 -4.56
N TYR A 113 15.47 3.81 -5.75
CA TYR A 113 14.55 4.32 -6.77
C TYR A 113 13.07 4.05 -6.42
N GLN A 114 12.76 2.95 -5.76
CA GLN A 114 11.44 2.70 -5.20
C GLN A 114 11.05 3.74 -4.14
N GLU A 115 12.00 4.14 -3.28
CA GLU A 115 11.78 5.21 -2.30
C GLU A 115 11.50 6.55 -2.97
N ILE A 116 12.27 6.92 -4.00
CA ILE A 116 12.01 8.16 -4.77
C ILE A 116 10.62 8.12 -5.43
N CYS A 117 10.23 7.00 -6.01
CA CYS A 117 8.89 6.79 -6.54
C CYS A 117 7.82 6.99 -5.46
N LYS A 118 8.03 6.38 -4.30
CA LYS A 118 7.13 6.46 -3.15
C LYS A 118 6.96 7.89 -2.66
N LEU A 119 8.04 8.67 -2.55
CA LEU A 119 7.98 10.08 -2.14
C LEU A 119 7.00 10.91 -2.99
N ALA A 120 6.87 10.61 -4.28
CA ALA A 120 5.96 11.31 -5.18
C ALA A 120 4.55 10.70 -5.22
N LEU A 121 4.46 9.38 -5.18
CA LEU A 121 3.19 8.65 -5.34
C LEU A 121 2.35 8.66 -4.06
N GLU A 122 2.98 8.56 -2.89
CA GLU A 122 2.29 8.49 -1.59
C GLU A 122 1.40 9.73 -1.32
N PRO A 123 1.87 10.99 -1.43
CA PRO A 123 1.02 12.15 -1.19
C PRO A 123 -0.13 12.28 -2.20
N MET A 124 0.04 11.80 -3.43
CA MET A 124 -1.03 11.76 -4.44
C MET A 124 -2.14 10.79 -4.00
N TRP A 125 -1.77 9.61 -3.50
CA TRP A 125 -2.74 8.60 -3.09
C TRP A 125 -3.31 8.85 -1.69
N GLU A 126 -2.56 9.46 -0.77
CA GLU A 126 -3.10 9.88 0.52
C GLU A 126 -4.26 10.89 0.38
N ALA A 127 -4.30 11.63 -0.71
CA ALA A 127 -5.43 12.51 -1.04
C ALA A 127 -6.71 11.77 -1.46
N LYS A 128 -6.58 10.51 -1.88
CA LYS A 128 -7.68 9.66 -2.41
C LYS A 128 -8.12 8.56 -1.44
N PHE A 129 -7.18 7.99 -0.70
CA PHE A 129 -7.47 6.83 0.15
C PHE A 129 -8.64 7.04 1.09
N GLU A 130 -9.45 6.01 1.19
CA GLU A 130 -10.59 5.91 2.12
C GLU A 130 -10.14 6.21 3.56
N SER A 131 -11.00 6.89 4.30
CA SER A 131 -10.71 7.27 5.69
C SER A 131 -10.61 6.07 6.62
N THR A 132 -11.22 4.95 6.25
CA THR A 132 -11.31 3.69 6.98
C THR A 132 -10.21 2.69 6.59
N SER A 133 -9.25 3.09 5.74
CA SER A 133 -8.05 2.33 5.39
C SER A 133 -6.84 2.82 6.21
N TYR A 134 -6.12 1.93 6.90
CA TYR A 134 -5.09 2.28 7.89
C TYR A 134 -3.70 1.73 7.60
N GLY A 135 -3.57 0.45 7.29
CA GLY A 135 -2.27 -0.22 7.15
C GLY A 135 -1.35 0.41 6.10
N PHE A 136 -0.05 0.44 6.38
CA PHE A 136 1.01 0.97 5.50
C PHE A 136 0.89 2.45 5.14
N ARG A 137 0.05 3.21 5.82
CA ARG A 137 -0.16 4.64 5.59
C ARG A 137 0.56 5.48 6.64
N PRO A 138 1.06 6.68 6.28
CA PRO A 138 1.73 7.57 7.23
C PRO A 138 0.76 8.03 8.33
N ALA A 139 1.27 8.11 9.55
CA ALA A 139 0.54 8.57 10.74
C ALA A 139 -0.79 7.84 11.02
N ARG A 140 -0.91 6.57 10.59
CA ARG A 140 -2.05 5.70 10.88
C ARG A 140 -1.56 4.37 11.43
N GLY A 141 -2.08 3.97 12.58
CA GLY A 141 -1.69 2.75 13.28
C GLY A 141 -2.85 1.80 13.55
N VAL A 142 -2.51 0.68 14.16
CA VAL A 142 -3.50 -0.32 14.60
C VAL A 142 -4.48 0.31 15.58
N SER A 143 -4.01 1.14 16.52
CA SER A 143 -4.85 1.83 17.51
C SER A 143 -5.93 2.69 16.87
N ASP A 144 -5.64 3.35 15.73
CA ASP A 144 -6.62 4.17 15.02
C ASP A 144 -7.71 3.31 14.39
N ALA A 145 -7.34 2.14 13.82
CA ALA A 145 -8.29 1.18 13.28
C ALA A 145 -9.21 0.63 14.38
N ILE A 146 -8.65 0.21 15.53
CA ILE A 146 -9.41 -0.29 16.68
C ILE A 146 -10.35 0.77 17.25
N ALA A 147 -9.87 2.03 17.41
CA ALA A 147 -10.71 3.13 17.85
C ALA A 147 -11.89 3.38 16.89
N LYS A 148 -11.67 3.21 15.59
CA LYS A 148 -12.74 3.33 14.59
C LYS A 148 -13.75 2.19 14.67
N ILE A 149 -13.29 0.96 14.88
CA ILE A 149 -14.17 -0.20 15.12
C ILE A 149 -15.05 0.10 16.32
N HIS A 150 -14.46 0.48 17.45
CA HIS A 150 -15.21 0.82 18.65
C HIS A 150 -16.24 1.96 18.42
N SER A 151 -15.90 2.95 17.59
CA SER A 151 -16.84 4.01 17.18
C SER A 151 -18.02 3.46 16.37
N PHE A 152 -17.81 2.49 15.51
CA PHE A 152 -18.87 1.90 14.66
C PHE A 152 -19.72 0.87 15.38
N THR A 153 -19.20 0.22 16.42
CA THR A 153 -19.93 -0.77 17.23
C THR A 153 -20.77 -0.13 18.33
N ARG A 154 -20.53 1.16 18.67
CA ARG A 154 -21.36 1.89 19.61
C ARG A 154 -22.83 1.89 19.19
N GLY A 155 -23.72 1.48 20.10
CA GLY A 155 -25.16 1.44 19.88
C GLY A 155 -25.65 0.23 19.08
N LEU A 156 -24.78 -0.77 18.80
CA LEU A 156 -25.13 -2.07 18.19
C LEU A 156 -25.90 -1.95 16.84
N ASN A 157 -25.73 -0.85 16.12
CA ASN A 157 -26.43 -0.63 14.85
C ASN A 157 -25.94 -1.55 13.71
N ARG A 158 -24.78 -2.22 13.90
CA ARG A 158 -24.17 -3.17 12.96
C ARG A 158 -23.56 -4.33 13.74
N PRO A 159 -24.38 -5.27 14.23
CA PRO A 159 -23.90 -6.34 15.12
C PRO A 159 -23.26 -7.52 14.40
N TYR A 160 -23.38 -7.62 13.09
CA TYR A 160 -22.76 -8.70 12.33
C TYR A 160 -21.46 -8.24 11.70
N ILE A 161 -20.41 -9.04 11.86
CA ILE A 161 -19.06 -8.76 11.41
C ILE A 161 -18.68 -9.78 10.34
N PHE A 162 -18.45 -9.32 9.12
CA PHE A 162 -17.80 -10.09 8.08
C PHE A 162 -16.29 -9.90 8.23
N GLU A 163 -15.56 -10.95 8.60
CA GLU A 163 -14.10 -10.98 8.68
C GLU A 163 -13.56 -11.50 7.36
N GLY A 164 -12.88 -10.65 6.57
CA GLY A 164 -12.36 -11.01 5.26
C GLY A 164 -10.83 -11.14 5.26
N ASP A 165 -10.32 -12.22 4.67
CA ASP A 165 -8.88 -12.44 4.42
C ASP A 165 -8.69 -12.76 2.93
N PHE A 166 -7.77 -12.06 2.27
CA PHE A 166 -7.44 -12.35 0.88
C PHE A 166 -6.44 -13.51 0.79
N LYS A 167 -6.73 -14.47 -0.09
CA LYS A 167 -5.80 -15.57 -0.36
C LYS A 167 -4.56 -15.04 -1.07
N SER A 168 -3.43 -15.03 -0.36
CA SER A 168 -2.11 -14.64 -0.91
C SER A 168 -2.10 -13.26 -1.60
N CYS A 169 -2.76 -12.25 -1.02
CA CYS A 169 -2.98 -10.93 -1.61
C CYS A 169 -1.77 -10.37 -2.39
N PHE A 170 -0.59 -10.28 -1.75
CA PHE A 170 0.61 -9.74 -2.36
C PHE A 170 1.14 -10.54 -3.57
N ASP A 171 0.79 -11.81 -3.68
CA ASP A 171 1.27 -12.69 -4.77
C ASP A 171 0.29 -12.76 -5.94
N THR A 172 -0.97 -12.31 -5.77
CA THR A 172 -2.04 -12.46 -6.76
C THR A 172 -2.53 -11.15 -7.38
N LEU A 173 -2.24 -9.99 -6.77
CA LEU A 173 -2.68 -8.69 -7.27
C LEU A 173 -2.39 -8.50 -8.76
N SER A 174 -3.41 -8.13 -9.54
CA SER A 174 -3.31 -7.84 -10.97
C SER A 174 -2.35 -6.69 -11.25
N HIS A 175 -1.30 -6.96 -12.04
CA HIS A 175 -0.37 -5.93 -12.51
C HIS A 175 -1.11 -4.87 -13.34
N GLN A 176 -2.04 -5.31 -14.22
CA GLN A 176 -2.80 -4.41 -15.06
C GLN A 176 -3.65 -3.45 -14.22
N HIS A 177 -4.38 -3.97 -13.22
CA HIS A 177 -5.18 -3.15 -12.32
C HIS A 177 -4.32 -2.11 -11.57
N ILE A 178 -3.16 -2.52 -11.01
CA ILE A 178 -2.22 -1.57 -10.38
C ILE A 178 -1.82 -0.47 -11.36
N LEU A 179 -1.43 -0.84 -12.60
CA LEU A 179 -0.97 0.10 -13.61
C LEU A 179 -2.09 1.05 -14.06
N ASP A 180 -3.33 0.58 -14.16
CA ASP A 180 -4.48 1.42 -14.52
C ASP A 180 -4.78 2.45 -13.45
N LYS A 181 -4.73 2.05 -12.17
CA LYS A 181 -4.87 2.98 -11.03
C LYS A 181 -3.78 4.05 -10.99
N LEU A 182 -2.57 3.77 -11.47
CA LEU A 182 -1.49 4.76 -11.54
C LEU A 182 -1.73 5.87 -12.58
N GLY A 183 -2.63 5.66 -13.55
CA GLY A 183 -2.97 6.65 -14.58
C GLY A 183 -1.74 7.17 -15.32
N ASN A 184 -1.54 8.49 -15.30
CA ASN A 184 -0.44 9.20 -15.97
C ASN A 184 0.76 9.48 -15.04
N PHE A 185 0.98 8.69 -13.99
CA PHE A 185 2.11 8.87 -13.09
C PHE A 185 3.45 8.80 -13.86
N PRO A 186 4.38 9.74 -13.66
CA PRO A 186 5.59 9.89 -14.48
C PRO A 186 6.51 8.66 -14.55
N LEU A 187 6.50 7.82 -13.50
CA LEU A 187 7.32 6.61 -13.41
C LEU A 187 6.49 5.32 -13.52
N LYS A 188 5.27 5.37 -14.07
CA LYS A 188 4.41 4.19 -14.29
C LYS A 188 5.15 3.05 -14.99
N ASN A 189 5.90 3.35 -16.06
CA ASN A 189 6.66 2.34 -16.80
C ASN A 189 7.82 1.74 -15.98
N LEU A 190 8.39 2.47 -15.03
CA LEU A 190 9.40 1.91 -14.12
C LEU A 190 8.75 0.99 -13.09
N ILE A 191 7.57 1.36 -12.57
CA ILE A 191 6.78 0.49 -11.68
C ILE A 191 6.41 -0.81 -12.42
N LYS A 192 5.95 -0.72 -13.68
CA LYS A 192 5.68 -1.90 -14.52
C LYS A 192 6.90 -2.82 -14.58
N ARG A 193 8.07 -2.27 -14.86
CA ARG A 193 9.31 -3.07 -14.92
C ARG A 193 9.67 -3.72 -13.58
N TRP A 194 9.39 -3.09 -12.42
CA TRP A 194 9.58 -3.74 -11.11
C TRP A 194 8.61 -4.88 -10.87
N LEU A 195 7.35 -4.73 -11.26
CA LEU A 195 6.33 -5.79 -11.14
C LEU A 195 6.70 -7.01 -12.01
N GLU A 196 7.29 -6.78 -13.19
CA GLU A 196 7.69 -7.81 -14.16
C GLU A 196 9.13 -8.30 -13.99
N ALA A 197 9.90 -7.76 -13.03
CA ALA A 197 11.33 -8.06 -12.88
C ALA A 197 11.64 -9.52 -12.51
N GLY A 198 10.68 -10.28 -12.05
CA GLY A 198 10.86 -11.66 -11.61
C GLY A 198 11.60 -11.79 -10.28
N TYR A 199 11.89 -13.03 -9.91
CA TYR A 199 12.67 -13.34 -8.72
C TYR A 199 13.65 -14.49 -8.96
N LEU A 200 14.71 -14.50 -8.15
CA LEU A 200 15.68 -15.59 -8.05
C LEU A 200 15.45 -16.38 -6.77
N GLU A 201 15.27 -17.67 -6.89
CA GLU A 201 15.17 -18.63 -5.79
C GLU A 201 16.11 -19.79 -6.05
N ASN A 202 17.03 -20.06 -5.14
CA ASN A 202 18.07 -21.10 -5.27
C ASN A 202 18.83 -21.00 -6.61
N ASN A 203 19.14 -19.78 -7.05
CA ASN A 203 19.80 -19.47 -8.34
C ASN A 203 18.98 -19.81 -9.59
N VAL A 204 17.69 -20.15 -9.45
CA VAL A 204 16.76 -20.32 -10.57
C VAL A 204 15.92 -19.07 -10.73
N PHE A 205 15.77 -18.59 -11.98
CA PHE A 205 14.96 -17.41 -12.30
C PHE A 205 13.49 -17.81 -12.54
N TYR A 206 12.58 -17.03 -11.97
CA TYR A 206 11.15 -17.17 -12.16
C TYR A 206 10.54 -15.83 -12.60
N ASN A 207 9.68 -15.87 -13.60
CA ASN A 207 8.90 -14.72 -14.02
C ASN A 207 7.76 -14.41 -13.03
N THR A 208 7.41 -13.13 -12.92
CA THR A 208 6.21 -12.68 -12.20
C THR A 208 5.17 -12.17 -13.19
N ARG A 209 3.96 -12.71 -13.13
CA ARG A 209 2.81 -12.29 -13.95
C ARG A 209 1.74 -11.57 -13.14
N ALA A 210 1.79 -11.71 -11.85
CA ALA A 210 0.90 -11.08 -10.87
C ALA A 210 1.66 -10.81 -9.56
N GLY A 211 1.06 -10.01 -8.71
CA GLY A 211 1.58 -9.72 -7.38
C GLY A 211 2.62 -8.60 -7.34
N THR A 212 2.97 -8.22 -6.12
CA THR A 212 4.07 -7.29 -5.83
C THR A 212 5.00 -7.90 -4.80
N PRO A 213 6.34 -7.81 -4.98
CA PRO A 213 7.29 -8.49 -4.10
C PRO A 213 7.11 -8.07 -2.64
N GLN A 214 6.79 -9.00 -1.75
CA GLN A 214 6.82 -8.74 -0.31
C GLN A 214 8.27 -8.43 0.10
N GLY A 215 8.55 -7.19 0.50
CA GLY A 215 9.89 -6.70 0.84
C GLY A 215 10.42 -5.56 -0.03
N GLY A 216 9.75 -5.24 -1.13
CA GLY A 216 9.97 -3.99 -1.87
C GLY A 216 9.47 -2.78 -1.08
N ILE A 217 10.19 -1.66 -1.16
CA ILE A 217 9.82 -0.42 -0.43
C ILE A 217 8.49 0.17 -0.92
N ILE A 218 8.21 0.06 -2.20
CA ILE A 218 6.99 0.59 -2.82
C ILE A 218 5.81 -0.39 -2.73
N SER A 219 6.05 -1.69 -2.51
CA SER A 219 5.03 -2.74 -2.59
C SER A 219 3.84 -2.53 -1.64
N PRO A 220 4.02 -2.08 -0.37
CA PRO A 220 2.89 -1.79 0.51
C PRO A 220 1.99 -0.66 -0.02
N LEU A 221 2.57 0.38 -0.63
CA LEU A 221 1.81 1.46 -1.24
C LEU A 221 1.05 0.97 -2.48
N LEU A 222 1.68 0.15 -3.34
CA LEU A 222 1.02 -0.42 -4.52
C LEU A 222 -0.12 -1.35 -4.13
N ALA A 223 0.02 -2.13 -3.07
CA ALA A 223 -1.06 -2.95 -2.52
C ALA A 223 -2.23 -2.08 -2.05
N ASN A 224 -1.98 -1.00 -1.30
CA ASN A 224 -3.03 -0.07 -0.89
C ASN A 224 -3.71 0.61 -2.08
N ILE A 225 -2.96 0.95 -3.13
CA ILE A 225 -3.51 1.51 -4.38
C ILE A 225 -4.44 0.52 -5.07
N ALA A 226 -4.02 -0.74 -5.17
CA ALA A 226 -4.84 -1.79 -5.78
C ALA A 226 -6.12 -2.06 -4.96
N LEU A 227 -6.01 -2.06 -3.63
CA LEU A 227 -7.11 -2.34 -2.71
C LEU A 227 -8.02 -1.13 -2.44
N HIS A 228 -7.73 0.05 -3.00
CA HIS A 228 -8.60 1.22 -2.87
C HIS A 228 -9.90 1.02 -3.66
N GLY A 229 -11.02 1.51 -3.10
CA GLY A 229 -12.35 1.43 -3.70
C GLY A 229 -13.26 0.38 -3.05
N MET A 230 -12.91 -0.15 -1.87
CA MET A 230 -13.76 -1.11 -1.15
C MET A 230 -15.02 -0.45 -0.58
N GLU A 231 -14.96 0.82 -0.16
CA GLU A 231 -16.15 1.56 0.26
C GLU A 231 -17.13 1.74 -0.91
N GLU A 232 -16.63 1.99 -2.13
CA GLU A 232 -17.44 2.09 -3.34
C GLU A 232 -18.11 0.75 -3.69
N ALA A 233 -17.35 -0.36 -3.67
CA ALA A 233 -17.86 -1.70 -3.92
C ALA A 233 -18.97 -2.11 -2.93
N LEU A 234 -18.87 -1.68 -1.68
CA LEU A 234 -19.86 -1.91 -0.63
C LEU A 234 -21.00 -0.86 -0.63
N ASN A 235 -21.08 0.00 -1.61
CA ASN A 235 -22.07 1.08 -1.69
C ASN A 235 -22.13 1.93 -0.41
N ILE A 236 -20.96 2.26 0.15
CA ILE A 236 -20.87 3.06 1.37
C ILE A 236 -20.96 4.54 1.01
N GLU A 237 -22.00 5.19 1.51
CA GLU A 237 -22.26 6.62 1.30
C GLU A 237 -22.12 7.40 2.60
N TYR A 238 -21.52 8.58 2.51
CA TYR A 238 -21.35 9.52 3.61
C TYR A 238 -22.21 10.76 3.41
N LYS A 239 -23.06 11.07 4.39
CA LYS A 239 -23.80 12.32 4.43
C LYS A 239 -23.01 13.36 5.21
N GLU A 240 -22.79 14.51 4.59
CA GLU A 240 -22.23 15.67 5.26
C GLU A 240 -23.23 16.26 6.26
N ILE A 241 -22.79 16.43 7.51
CA ILE A 241 -23.57 17.07 8.56
C ILE A 241 -22.74 18.24 9.08
N LYS A 242 -23.33 19.43 9.10
CA LYS A 242 -22.72 20.62 9.69
C LYS A 242 -22.93 20.60 11.20
N TYR A 243 -21.83 20.67 11.96
CA TYR A 243 -21.84 20.84 13.41
C TYR A 243 -21.09 22.14 13.72
N GLY A 244 -21.83 23.24 13.90
CA GLY A 244 -21.25 24.57 14.00
C GLY A 244 -20.45 24.93 12.76
N ASN A 245 -19.17 25.25 12.94
CA ASN A 245 -18.24 25.58 11.83
C ASN A 245 -17.52 24.37 11.23
N ASN A 246 -17.79 23.15 11.71
CA ASN A 246 -17.11 21.93 11.27
C ASN A 246 -18.06 21.05 10.45
N ASN A 247 -17.55 20.53 9.33
CA ASN A 247 -18.25 19.51 8.56
C ASN A 247 -17.89 18.12 9.10
N THR A 248 -18.89 17.33 9.44
CA THR A 248 -18.75 15.93 9.86
C THR A 248 -19.43 15.03 8.85
N TYR A 249 -18.83 13.90 8.55
CA TYR A 249 -19.35 12.92 7.59
C TYR A 249 -19.90 11.71 8.33
N LEU A 250 -21.20 11.44 8.18
CA LEU A 250 -21.86 10.31 8.81
C LEU A 250 -22.14 9.22 7.77
N ASN A 251 -21.66 8.00 8.02
CA ASN A 251 -22.00 6.82 7.23
C ASN A 251 -23.47 6.44 7.46
N LYS A 252 -24.29 6.53 6.41
CA LYS A 252 -25.71 6.19 6.40
C LYS A 252 -26.01 4.81 5.83
N SER A 253 -25.01 4.11 5.28
CA SER A 253 -25.15 2.84 4.61
C SER A 253 -25.42 1.69 5.59
N LYS A 254 -25.81 0.54 5.07
CA LYS A 254 -25.94 -0.71 5.84
C LYS A 254 -24.59 -1.18 6.36
N TYR A 255 -23.52 -0.88 5.63
CA TYR A 255 -22.16 -1.37 5.81
C TYR A 255 -21.22 -0.30 6.38
N ALA A 256 -20.23 -0.75 7.12
CA ALA A 256 -19.08 0.07 7.49
C ALA A 256 -17.82 -0.82 7.40
N VAL A 257 -16.84 -0.44 6.58
CA VAL A 257 -15.62 -1.20 6.38
C VAL A 257 -14.46 -0.60 7.17
N ILE A 258 -13.61 -1.45 7.72
CA ILE A 258 -12.28 -1.07 8.23
C ILE A 258 -11.28 -2.01 7.59
N ARG A 259 -10.27 -1.42 6.93
CA ARG A 259 -9.20 -2.16 6.28
C ARG A 259 -7.85 -1.78 6.87
N TYR A 260 -7.04 -2.77 7.17
CA TYR A 260 -5.65 -2.60 7.59
C TYR A 260 -4.74 -3.42 6.67
N ALA A 261 -4.19 -2.80 5.64
CA ALA A 261 -3.46 -3.47 4.57
C ALA A 261 -4.35 -4.52 3.85
N ASP A 262 -4.00 -5.79 3.95
CA ASP A 262 -4.73 -6.94 3.40
C ASP A 262 -5.78 -7.52 4.35
N ASP A 263 -5.78 -7.16 5.62
CA ASP A 263 -6.82 -7.55 6.58
C ASP A 263 -8.00 -6.55 6.55
N PHE A 264 -9.24 -7.02 6.52
CA PHE A 264 -10.41 -6.15 6.58
C PHE A 264 -11.61 -6.79 7.29
N ILE A 265 -12.46 -5.93 7.83
CA ILE A 265 -13.76 -6.31 8.35
C ILE A 265 -14.86 -5.42 7.78
N VAL A 266 -16.04 -5.96 7.60
CA VAL A 266 -17.25 -5.21 7.26
C VAL A 266 -18.29 -5.40 8.36
N LEU A 267 -18.70 -4.31 8.98
CA LEU A 267 -19.78 -4.31 9.96
C LEU A 267 -21.11 -4.15 9.22
N CYS A 268 -22.07 -5.04 9.49
CA CYS A 268 -23.33 -5.18 8.80
C CYS A 268 -24.52 -5.06 9.76
N LYS A 269 -25.67 -4.58 9.28
CA LYS A 269 -26.86 -4.42 10.11
C LYS A 269 -27.55 -5.75 10.41
N THR A 270 -27.59 -6.64 9.44
CA THR A 270 -28.25 -7.94 9.53
C THR A 270 -27.31 -9.06 9.11
N LEU A 271 -27.65 -10.31 9.42
CA LEU A 271 -26.93 -11.48 8.93
C LEU A 271 -27.00 -11.57 7.41
N GLU A 272 -28.14 -11.31 6.82
CA GLU A 272 -28.35 -11.29 5.37
C GLU A 272 -27.45 -10.25 4.69
N ASP A 273 -27.34 -9.04 5.27
CA ASP A 273 -26.39 -8.03 4.79
C ASP A 273 -24.94 -8.56 4.84
N ALA A 274 -24.57 -9.31 5.88
CA ALA A 274 -23.21 -9.86 6.00
C ALA A 274 -22.95 -10.98 4.97
N GLU A 275 -23.94 -11.80 4.65
CA GLU A 275 -23.87 -12.81 3.59
C GLU A 275 -23.78 -12.16 2.20
N ASP A 276 -24.47 -11.03 1.98
CA ASP A 276 -24.45 -10.29 0.72
C ASP A 276 -23.09 -9.62 0.42
N VAL A 277 -22.22 -9.44 1.41
CA VAL A 277 -20.86 -8.91 1.22
C VAL A 277 -20.07 -9.73 0.18
N TYR A 278 -20.27 -11.06 0.11
CA TYR A 278 -19.60 -11.89 -0.90
C TYR A 278 -19.96 -11.44 -2.32
N ASN A 279 -21.25 -11.21 -2.58
CA ASN A 279 -21.74 -10.77 -3.90
C ASN A 279 -21.27 -9.36 -4.22
N LEU A 280 -21.33 -8.44 -3.26
CA LEU A 280 -20.89 -7.05 -3.44
C LEU A 280 -19.40 -6.92 -3.74
N LEU A 281 -18.59 -7.84 -3.23
CA LEU A 281 -17.15 -7.83 -3.46
C LEU A 281 -16.72 -8.65 -4.69
N GLU A 282 -17.61 -9.34 -5.40
CA GLU A 282 -17.25 -10.21 -6.52
C GLU A 282 -16.47 -9.45 -7.61
N ASP A 283 -17.07 -8.41 -8.19
CA ASP A 283 -16.43 -7.60 -9.22
C ASP A 283 -15.17 -6.90 -8.70
N TYR A 284 -15.21 -6.42 -7.45
CA TYR A 284 -14.05 -5.79 -6.79
C TYR A 284 -12.86 -6.75 -6.70
N LEU A 285 -13.11 -8.01 -6.40
CA LEU A 285 -12.08 -9.05 -6.29
C LEU A 285 -11.54 -9.44 -7.67
N ASP A 286 -12.42 -9.67 -8.63
CA ASP A 286 -12.07 -10.10 -9.98
C ASP A 286 -11.17 -9.07 -10.70
N GLU A 287 -11.53 -7.80 -10.66
CA GLU A 287 -10.70 -6.71 -11.23
C GLU A 287 -9.28 -6.70 -10.68
N ARG A 288 -9.11 -7.08 -9.42
CA ARG A 288 -7.84 -7.06 -8.68
C ARG A 288 -7.07 -8.37 -8.75
N GLY A 289 -7.67 -9.41 -9.34
CA GLY A 289 -7.11 -10.76 -9.36
C GLY A 289 -7.05 -11.39 -7.98
N LEU A 290 -8.00 -11.06 -7.10
CA LEU A 290 -8.06 -11.51 -5.72
C LEU A 290 -9.16 -12.56 -5.51
N THR A 291 -8.98 -13.38 -4.50
CA THR A 291 -10.01 -14.29 -3.97
C THR A 291 -9.98 -14.24 -2.45
N LEU A 292 -11.13 -14.43 -1.82
CA LEU A 292 -11.19 -14.60 -0.37
C LEU A 292 -10.66 -15.98 0.02
N ALA A 293 -10.05 -16.08 1.20
CA ALA A 293 -9.61 -17.35 1.78
C ALA A 293 -10.78 -18.00 2.53
N PRO A 294 -11.37 -19.12 2.05
CA PRO A 294 -12.59 -19.67 2.65
C PRO A 294 -12.39 -20.16 4.08
N ASP A 295 -11.18 -20.61 4.41
CA ASP A 295 -10.79 -21.10 5.74
C ASP A 295 -10.61 -19.99 6.78
N LYS A 296 -10.59 -18.73 6.34
CA LYS A 296 -10.34 -17.56 7.20
C LYS A 296 -11.40 -16.48 7.09
N THR A 297 -12.27 -16.58 6.09
CA THR A 297 -13.39 -15.64 5.93
C THR A 297 -14.60 -16.20 6.68
N LYS A 298 -15.15 -15.41 7.59
CA LYS A 298 -16.28 -15.83 8.42
C LYS A 298 -17.18 -14.67 8.79
N ILE A 299 -18.42 -14.99 9.16
CA ILE A 299 -19.39 -14.04 9.69
C ILE A 299 -19.57 -14.35 11.18
N THR A 300 -19.45 -13.34 12.03
CA THR A 300 -19.54 -13.46 13.49
C THR A 300 -20.52 -12.41 14.03
N HIS A 301 -21.30 -12.74 15.03
CA HIS A 301 -22.09 -11.75 15.77
C HIS A 301 -21.22 -11.10 16.85
N ILE A 302 -21.39 -9.80 17.09
CA ILE A 302 -20.52 -9.02 18.00
C ILE A 302 -20.53 -9.58 19.43
N ASN A 303 -21.64 -10.20 19.88
CA ASN A 303 -21.72 -10.81 21.21
C ASN A 303 -20.85 -12.07 21.35
N ASP A 304 -20.51 -12.73 20.24
CA ASP A 304 -19.65 -13.91 20.22
C ASP A 304 -18.15 -13.52 20.23
N GLY A 305 -17.86 -12.22 20.04
CA GLY A 305 -16.52 -11.69 19.91
C GLY A 305 -15.88 -12.00 18.56
N PHE A 306 -14.89 -11.22 18.17
CA PHE A 306 -14.08 -11.44 16.96
C PHE A 306 -12.66 -10.93 17.14
N ASP A 307 -11.72 -11.50 16.41
CA ASP A 307 -10.32 -11.13 16.47
C ASP A 307 -9.94 -10.24 15.27
N PHE A 308 -9.41 -9.05 15.52
CA PHE A 308 -8.86 -8.20 14.47
C PHE A 308 -7.55 -7.55 14.89
N LEU A 309 -6.50 -7.70 14.08
CA LEU A 309 -5.16 -7.12 14.33
C LEU A 309 -4.55 -7.50 15.69
N GLY A 310 -4.93 -8.66 16.25
CA GLY A 310 -4.45 -9.15 17.54
C GLY A 310 -5.20 -8.60 18.75
N PHE A 311 -6.35 -7.99 18.55
CA PHE A 311 -7.32 -7.58 19.57
C PHE A 311 -8.59 -8.41 19.45
N ASN A 312 -9.15 -8.75 20.61
CA ASN A 312 -10.46 -9.38 20.73
C ASN A 312 -11.47 -8.35 21.23
#